data_552ff43fb69a18d9f41d71bda5d76c3c
#
_entry.id   552ff43fb69a18d9f41d71bda5d76c3c
#
_cell.length_a   1.000
_cell.length_b   1.000
_cell.length_c   1.000
_cell.angle_alpha   90.00
_cell.angle_beta   90.00
_cell.angle_gamma   90.00
#
_symmetry.space_group_name_H-M   'P 1'
#
loop_
_entity.id
_entity.type
_entity.pdbx_description
1 polymer ?
#
loop_
_entity_poly.entity_id
_entity_poly.type
_entity_poly.pdbx_seq_one_letter_code
_entity_poly.pdbx_strand_id
1 'polypeptide(L)'
;SSSAASDVYKRQYISTGNFNEKTATLYADSGLFTCNPIIVNALHNLFRTLRGKENPVFHRLLVARFNLIPELNRLIDHEMKLARKGKKGRIILKMNALQDPTMIDRLYEASQAGVEIDLIVRGICCLIPGQKYSRNIRVTRIVDTFLEHARIWYFGNGGNPKLFLGSPDWMRRNLYRRIEAVTPILDPDAKQELIDMLSIQLSDKRKACFVDENLHNCWKSAHPLKEKVRSQYTFYEYLKERIE
;
A
#
# COMPACT_ATOMS: atom_id res chain seq x y z
N SER A 1 15.28 20.33 34.12
CA SER A 1 15.42 18.87 33.95
C SER A 1 14.14 18.13 33.48
N SER A 2 13.17 18.83 32.90
CA SER A 2 11.95 18.19 32.36
C SER A 2 12.05 17.77 30.89
N SER A 3 13.16 18.08 30.21
CA SER A 3 13.31 17.74 28.79
C SER A 3 13.72 16.28 28.52
N ALA A 4 14.45 15.65 29.45
CA ALA A 4 14.90 14.27 29.29
C ALA A 4 13.76 13.24 29.44
N ALA A 5 12.74 13.51 30.28
CA ALA A 5 11.62 12.61 30.47
C ALA A 5 10.63 12.64 29.28
N SER A 6 10.58 13.70 28.49
CA SER A 6 9.72 13.81 27.31
C SER A 6 10.24 13.06 26.08
N ASP A 7 11.53 12.76 26.01
CA ASP A 7 12.13 12.08 24.86
C ASP A 7 12.05 10.55 24.95
N VAL A 8 11.93 9.99 26.15
CA VAL A 8 11.95 8.53 26.40
C VAL A 8 10.68 7.82 25.93
N TYR A 9 9.57 8.52 25.68
CA TYR A 9 8.26 7.91 25.40
C TYR A 9 7.56 8.44 24.15
N LYS A 10 8.28 8.95 23.17
CA LYS A 10 7.68 9.32 21.87
C LYS A 10 7.34 8.05 21.10
N ARG A 11 6.15 7.50 21.36
CA ARG A 11 5.56 6.40 20.59
C ARG A 11 4.51 6.95 19.67
N GLN A 12 4.47 6.45 18.43
CA GLN A 12 3.48 6.82 17.43
C GLN A 12 2.74 5.58 16.94
N TYR A 13 1.47 5.75 16.68
CA TYR A 13 0.64 4.78 15.99
C TYR A 13 0.19 5.37 14.65
N ILE A 14 0.43 4.62 13.58
CA ILE A 14 0.06 4.97 12.21
C ILE A 14 -0.77 3.82 11.67
N SER A 15 -1.96 4.10 11.17
CA SER A 15 -2.87 3.06 10.68
C SER A 15 -3.43 3.42 9.32
N THR A 16 -3.83 2.39 8.57
CA THR A 16 -4.61 2.54 7.35
C THR A 16 -6.07 2.83 7.64
N GLY A 17 -6.55 2.51 8.84
CA GLY A 17 -7.93 2.65 9.28
C GLY A 17 -8.22 3.91 10.09
N ASN A 18 -9.48 4.07 10.43
CA ASN A 18 -9.99 5.13 11.28
C ASN A 18 -10.14 4.65 12.72
N PHE A 19 -9.90 5.55 13.69
CA PHE A 19 -10.24 5.30 15.09
C PHE A 19 -11.76 5.41 15.30
N ASN A 20 -12.48 4.37 14.88
CA ASN A 20 -13.92 4.28 15.01
C ASN A 20 -14.32 2.84 15.39
N GLU A 21 -14.99 2.68 16.52
CA GLU A 21 -15.37 1.39 17.08
C GLU A 21 -16.25 0.54 16.14
N LYS A 22 -17.17 1.17 15.40
CA LYS A 22 -18.08 0.47 14.48
C LYS A 22 -17.33 -0.08 13.26
N THR A 23 -16.41 0.70 12.68
CA THR A 23 -15.64 0.25 11.52
C THR A 23 -14.57 -0.74 11.89
N ALA A 24 -14.00 -0.66 13.10
CA ALA A 24 -12.98 -1.58 13.58
C ALA A 24 -13.45 -3.04 13.70
N THR A 25 -14.75 -3.28 13.81
CA THR A 25 -15.31 -4.64 13.85
C THR A 25 -15.47 -5.29 12.47
N LEU A 26 -15.44 -4.49 11.40
CA LEU A 26 -15.73 -4.92 10.03
C LEU A 26 -14.51 -4.85 9.11
N TYR A 27 -13.58 -3.94 9.39
CA TYR A 27 -12.48 -3.60 8.49
C TYR A 27 -11.22 -4.37 8.85
N ALA A 28 -10.57 -4.93 7.84
CA ALA A 28 -9.22 -5.46 7.96
C ALA A 28 -8.23 -4.32 7.65
N ASP A 29 -7.71 -3.73 8.70
CA ASP A 29 -6.72 -2.65 8.64
C ASP A 29 -5.37 -3.12 9.14
N SER A 30 -4.33 -2.36 8.80
CA SER A 30 -2.97 -2.54 9.31
C SER A 30 -2.54 -1.31 10.08
N GLY A 31 -1.85 -1.53 11.21
CA GLY A 31 -1.33 -0.48 12.06
C GLY A 31 0.11 -0.72 12.47
N LEU A 32 0.88 0.34 12.56
CA LEU A 32 2.27 0.33 12.99
C LEU A 32 2.42 1.13 14.28
N PHE A 33 2.86 0.47 15.35
CA PHE A 33 3.42 1.14 16.52
C PHE A 33 4.92 1.34 16.30
N THR A 34 5.41 2.55 16.47
CA THR A 34 6.82 2.85 16.27
C THR A 34 7.35 3.89 17.24
N CYS A 35 8.57 3.69 17.69
CA CYS A 35 9.39 4.69 18.39
C CYS A 35 10.61 5.12 17.54
N ASN A 36 10.67 4.71 16.27
CA ASN A 36 11.77 5.10 15.38
C ASN A 36 11.86 6.63 15.29
N PRO A 37 12.98 7.25 15.69
CA PRO A 37 13.08 8.70 15.81
C PRO A 37 12.89 9.43 14.49
N ILE A 38 13.22 8.80 13.35
CA ILE A 38 13.03 9.40 12.02
C ILE A 38 11.55 9.57 11.73
N ILE A 39 10.72 8.54 12.00
CA ILE A 39 9.28 8.57 11.75
C ILE A 39 8.59 9.47 12.78
N VAL A 40 8.96 9.33 14.06
CA VAL A 40 8.41 10.13 15.16
C VAL A 40 8.63 11.61 14.93
N ASN A 41 9.85 12.03 14.55
CA ASN A 41 10.17 13.42 14.27
C ASN A 41 9.41 13.94 13.02
N ALA A 42 9.26 13.13 11.99
CA ALA A 42 8.51 13.52 10.80
C ALA A 42 7.02 13.73 11.13
N LEU A 43 6.41 12.88 11.96
CA LEU A 43 5.03 13.07 12.45
C LEU A 43 4.90 14.29 13.35
N HIS A 44 5.88 14.52 14.23
CA HIS A 44 5.89 15.73 15.05
C HIS A 44 5.90 17.01 14.17
N ASN A 45 6.73 17.02 13.12
CA ASN A 45 6.74 18.12 12.15
C ASN A 45 5.41 18.26 11.42
N LEU A 46 4.75 17.15 11.06
CA LEU A 46 3.42 17.19 10.48
C LEU A 46 2.41 17.89 11.42
N PHE A 47 2.38 17.52 12.71
CA PHE A 47 1.48 18.15 13.67
C PHE A 47 1.82 19.63 13.91
N ARG A 48 3.09 20.02 13.88
CA ARG A 48 3.51 21.44 13.94
C ARG A 48 3.00 22.21 12.73
N THR A 49 3.10 21.63 11.53
CA THR A 49 2.59 22.22 10.29
C THR A 49 1.09 22.43 10.34
N LEU A 50 0.34 21.44 10.82
CA LEU A 50 -1.11 21.52 10.96
C LEU A 50 -1.54 22.60 11.96
N ARG A 51 -0.65 22.96 12.90
CA ARG A 51 -0.83 24.11 13.83
C ARG A 51 -0.36 25.45 13.26
N GLY A 52 0.02 25.50 11.99
CA GLY A 52 0.46 26.72 11.30
C GLY A 52 1.87 27.19 11.68
N LYS A 53 2.71 26.32 12.24
CA LYS A 53 3.98 26.74 12.83
C LYS A 53 5.21 26.67 11.91
N GLU A 54 5.19 26.01 10.76
CA GLU A 54 6.36 25.90 9.84
C GLU A 54 6.00 25.41 8.43
N ASN A 55 6.92 25.65 7.45
CA ASN A 55 6.97 24.93 6.18
C ASN A 55 7.72 23.62 6.40
N PRO A 56 7.07 22.46 6.32
CA PRO A 56 7.69 21.21 6.71
C PRO A 56 8.57 20.63 5.61
N VAL A 57 9.71 20.07 6.02
CA VAL A 57 10.47 19.12 5.21
C VAL A 57 10.23 17.72 5.79
N PHE A 58 9.67 16.82 4.99
CA PHE A 58 9.46 15.44 5.37
C PHE A 58 10.51 14.55 4.70
N HIS A 59 11.47 14.00 5.48
CA HIS A 59 12.57 13.19 4.92
C HIS A 59 12.17 11.75 4.60
N ARG A 60 11.26 11.15 5.34
CA ARG A 60 10.86 9.75 5.19
C ARG A 60 9.35 9.56 5.12
N LEU A 61 8.61 10.36 5.88
CA LEU A 61 7.15 10.33 5.85
C LEU A 61 6.66 10.95 4.54
N LEU A 62 5.75 10.28 3.84
CA LEU A 62 5.12 10.83 2.66
C LEU A 62 3.79 11.46 3.08
N VAL A 63 3.60 12.72 2.76
CA VAL A 63 2.43 13.47 3.16
C VAL A 63 1.75 14.04 1.92
N ALA A 64 0.46 13.76 1.77
CA ALA A 64 -0.35 14.32 0.69
C ALA A 64 -0.28 15.86 0.72
N ARG A 65 -0.37 16.49 -0.46
CA ARG A 65 -0.20 17.93 -0.69
C ARG A 65 1.24 18.45 -0.52
N PHE A 66 2.19 17.66 0.00
CA PHE A 66 3.58 18.08 0.18
C PHE A 66 4.53 17.26 -0.70
N ASN A 67 4.95 16.08 -0.27
CA ASN A 67 5.97 15.29 -0.94
C ASN A 67 5.48 13.94 -1.48
N LEU A 68 4.20 13.56 -1.26
CA LEU A 68 3.68 12.25 -1.63
C LEU A 68 3.81 11.98 -3.14
N ILE A 69 3.26 12.84 -3.98
CA ILE A 69 3.26 12.64 -5.45
C ILE A 69 4.66 12.67 -6.05
N PRO A 70 5.54 13.65 -5.73
CA PRO A 70 6.92 13.62 -6.18
C PRO A 70 7.66 12.33 -5.83
N GLU A 71 7.46 11.82 -4.61
CA GLU A 71 8.14 10.60 -4.18
C GLU A 71 7.56 9.35 -4.84
N LEU A 72 6.24 9.25 -5.04
CA LEU A 72 5.63 8.17 -5.81
C LEU A 72 6.16 8.13 -7.24
N ASN A 73 6.23 9.28 -7.92
CA ASN A 73 6.82 9.37 -9.24
C ASN A 73 8.27 8.90 -9.26
N ARG A 74 9.08 9.33 -8.28
CA ARG A 74 10.48 8.91 -8.15
C ARG A 74 10.62 7.39 -7.95
N LEU A 75 9.74 6.78 -7.17
CA LEU A 75 9.72 5.33 -6.93
C LEU A 75 9.34 4.58 -8.21
N ILE A 76 8.31 5.02 -8.92
CA ILE A 76 7.88 4.43 -10.21
C ILE A 76 9.00 4.59 -11.26
N ASP A 77 9.61 5.77 -11.37
CA ASP A 77 10.74 6.03 -12.28
C ASP A 77 11.92 5.11 -12.01
N HIS A 78 12.18 4.81 -10.73
CA HIS A 78 13.23 3.89 -10.35
C HIS A 78 12.96 2.48 -10.87
N GLU A 79 11.75 1.95 -10.69
CA GLU A 79 11.36 0.64 -11.21
C GLU A 79 11.43 0.60 -12.74
N MET A 80 10.99 1.66 -13.43
CA MET A 80 11.12 1.76 -14.88
C MET A 80 12.59 1.75 -15.33
N LYS A 81 13.47 2.46 -14.62
CA LYS A 81 14.92 2.44 -14.90
C LYS A 81 15.53 1.06 -14.76
N LEU A 82 15.10 0.30 -13.75
CA LEU A 82 15.52 -1.08 -13.56
C LEU A 82 15.06 -1.97 -14.71
N ALA A 83 13.78 -1.91 -15.07
CA ALA A 83 13.20 -2.70 -16.15
C ALA A 83 13.88 -2.40 -17.51
N ARG A 84 14.10 -1.13 -17.85
CA ARG A 84 14.82 -0.74 -19.07
C ARG A 84 16.28 -1.23 -19.13
N LYS A 85 16.89 -1.52 -17.98
CA LYS A 85 18.24 -2.11 -17.87
C LYS A 85 18.22 -3.65 -17.84
N GLY A 86 17.10 -4.28 -18.15
CA GLY A 86 16.92 -5.73 -18.10
C GLY A 86 16.88 -6.32 -16.69
N LYS A 87 16.74 -5.48 -15.65
CA LYS A 87 16.54 -5.91 -14.27
C LYS A 87 15.05 -6.03 -13.97
N LYS A 88 14.70 -6.79 -12.94
CA LYS A 88 13.31 -6.93 -12.50
C LYS A 88 12.79 -5.63 -11.88
N GLY A 89 11.90 -4.94 -12.58
CA GLY A 89 11.06 -3.88 -12.03
C GLY A 89 9.78 -4.49 -11.46
N ARG A 90 9.41 -4.15 -10.21
CA ARG A 90 8.27 -4.76 -9.53
C ARG A 90 7.52 -3.76 -8.67
N ILE A 91 6.21 -3.67 -8.87
CA ILE A 91 5.30 -2.84 -8.06
C ILE A 91 4.13 -3.70 -7.59
N ILE A 92 3.77 -3.62 -6.30
CA ILE A 92 2.51 -4.16 -5.77
C ILE A 92 1.82 -3.04 -5.01
N LEU A 93 0.58 -2.74 -5.36
CA LEU A 93 -0.21 -1.70 -4.70
C LEU A 93 -1.52 -2.30 -4.20
N LYS A 94 -1.71 -2.27 -2.87
CA LYS A 94 -2.98 -2.58 -2.23
C LYS A 94 -3.65 -1.29 -1.79
N MET A 95 -4.91 -1.10 -2.18
CA MET A 95 -5.72 0.07 -1.83
C MET A 95 -7.22 -0.22 -2.03
N ASN A 96 -8.08 0.68 -1.55
CA ASN A 96 -9.52 0.52 -1.80
C ASN A 96 -9.96 1.09 -3.15
N ALA A 97 -9.35 2.20 -3.58
CA ALA A 97 -9.73 2.86 -4.82
C ALA A 97 -8.53 3.40 -5.59
N LEU A 98 -8.53 3.16 -6.90
CA LEU A 98 -7.59 3.68 -7.89
C LEU A 98 -8.38 4.48 -8.93
N GLN A 99 -8.35 5.81 -8.84
CA GLN A 99 -9.16 6.70 -9.67
C GLN A 99 -8.37 7.87 -10.28
N ASP A 100 -7.24 8.26 -9.68
CA ASP A 100 -6.47 9.41 -10.16
C ASP A 100 -5.86 9.12 -11.55
N PRO A 101 -6.25 9.89 -12.60
CA PRO A 101 -5.80 9.61 -13.96
C PRO A 101 -4.30 9.77 -14.13
N THR A 102 -3.69 10.76 -13.48
CA THR A 102 -2.25 11.00 -13.56
C THR A 102 -1.46 9.80 -13.03
N MET A 103 -1.89 9.24 -11.90
CA MET A 103 -1.23 8.06 -11.33
C MET A 103 -1.50 6.79 -12.15
N ILE A 104 -2.68 6.67 -12.76
CA ILE A 104 -3.00 5.56 -13.69
C ILE A 104 -2.09 5.63 -14.91
N ASP A 105 -1.92 6.80 -15.50
CA ASP A 105 -1.01 7.01 -16.65
C ASP A 105 0.43 6.63 -16.29
N ARG A 106 0.89 6.98 -15.08
CA ARG A 106 2.21 6.56 -14.58
C ARG A 106 2.36 5.04 -14.45
N LEU A 107 1.31 4.32 -14.06
CA LEU A 107 1.32 2.85 -14.05
C LEU A 107 1.33 2.26 -15.45
N TYR A 108 0.63 2.87 -16.41
CA TYR A 108 0.69 2.46 -17.80
C TYR A 108 2.08 2.66 -18.40
N GLU A 109 2.73 3.80 -18.15
CA GLU A 109 4.11 4.06 -18.56
C GLU A 109 5.07 3.02 -17.96
N ALA A 110 4.91 2.69 -16.68
CA ALA A 110 5.71 1.68 -16.01
C ALA A 110 5.51 0.28 -16.61
N SER A 111 4.27 -0.09 -16.94
CA SER A 111 3.95 -1.35 -17.63
C SER A 111 4.62 -1.41 -19.01
N GLN A 112 4.55 -0.33 -19.78
CA GLN A 112 5.21 -0.25 -21.11
C GLN A 112 6.73 -0.31 -21.01
N ALA A 113 7.31 0.17 -19.91
CA ALA A 113 8.74 0.05 -19.63
C ALA A 113 9.17 -1.36 -19.19
N GLY A 114 8.24 -2.31 -18.99
CA GLY A 114 8.50 -3.68 -18.60
C GLY A 114 8.41 -3.95 -17.09
N VAL A 115 7.88 -3.01 -16.30
CA VAL A 115 7.65 -3.24 -14.87
C VAL A 115 6.47 -4.17 -14.67
N GLU A 116 6.65 -5.22 -13.85
CA GLU A 116 5.55 -6.09 -13.42
C GLU A 116 4.75 -5.41 -12.31
N ILE A 117 3.44 -5.28 -12.49
CA ILE A 117 2.57 -4.56 -11.57
C ILE A 117 1.40 -5.44 -11.16
N ASP A 118 1.26 -5.67 -9.84
CA ASP A 118 0.07 -6.28 -9.25
C ASP A 118 -0.69 -5.25 -8.42
N LEU A 119 -1.96 -5.10 -8.72
CA LEU A 119 -2.87 -4.22 -8.01
C LEU A 119 -3.88 -5.08 -7.23
N ILE A 120 -4.04 -4.80 -5.93
CA ILE A 120 -5.09 -5.37 -5.09
C ILE A 120 -6.06 -4.22 -4.78
N VAL A 121 -7.11 -4.08 -5.59
CA VAL A 121 -8.06 -2.96 -5.50
C VAL A 121 -9.46 -3.47 -5.20
N ARG A 122 -9.93 -3.25 -3.98
CA ARG A 122 -11.22 -3.77 -3.52
C ARG A 122 -12.42 -3.11 -4.19
N GLY A 123 -12.40 -1.80 -4.33
CA GLY A 123 -13.52 -0.99 -4.81
C GLY A 123 -13.30 -0.42 -6.21
N ILE A 124 -13.41 0.89 -6.34
CA ILE A 124 -13.30 1.60 -7.62
C ILE A 124 -11.90 1.42 -8.21
N CYS A 125 -11.84 0.92 -9.45
CA CYS A 125 -10.61 0.85 -10.23
C CYS A 125 -10.90 1.40 -11.63
N CYS A 126 -10.36 2.57 -11.95
CA CYS A 126 -10.47 3.18 -13.27
C CYS A 126 -9.34 2.78 -14.21
N LEU A 127 -8.37 2.01 -13.74
CA LEU A 127 -7.31 1.43 -14.57
C LEU A 127 -7.87 0.22 -15.32
N ILE A 128 -7.63 0.16 -16.65
CA ILE A 128 -8.07 -0.92 -17.54
C ILE A 128 -6.87 -1.87 -17.76
N PRO A 129 -6.92 -3.11 -17.25
CA PRO A 129 -5.89 -4.11 -17.53
C PRO A 129 -6.06 -4.75 -18.91
N GLY A 130 -5.14 -5.62 -19.31
CA GLY A 130 -5.26 -6.43 -20.54
C GLY A 130 -5.04 -5.70 -21.85
N GLN A 131 -4.81 -4.38 -21.83
CA GLN A 131 -4.55 -3.58 -23.01
C GLN A 131 -3.04 -3.63 -23.38
N LYS A 132 -2.69 -3.24 -24.60
CA LYS A 132 -1.29 -3.18 -25.05
C LYS A 132 -0.40 -2.37 -24.09
N TYR A 133 -0.92 -1.27 -23.54
CA TYR A 133 -0.21 -0.41 -22.61
C TYR A 133 -0.25 -0.90 -21.15
N SER A 134 -1.14 -1.84 -20.81
CA SER A 134 -1.27 -2.41 -19.47
C SER A 134 -0.99 -3.92 -19.38
N ARG A 135 -0.28 -4.48 -20.38
CA ARG A 135 -0.02 -5.93 -20.49
C ARG A 135 0.72 -6.53 -19.28
N ASN A 136 1.48 -5.73 -18.55
CA ASN A 136 2.21 -6.15 -17.36
C ASN A 136 1.48 -5.78 -16.06
N ILE A 137 0.20 -5.35 -16.14
CA ILE A 137 -0.61 -4.99 -14.99
C ILE A 137 -1.68 -6.06 -14.78
N ARG A 138 -1.75 -6.58 -13.57
CA ARG A 138 -2.82 -7.47 -13.11
C ARG A 138 -3.60 -6.78 -12.00
N VAL A 139 -4.92 -6.80 -12.07
CA VAL A 139 -5.81 -6.24 -11.05
C VAL A 139 -6.54 -7.38 -10.37
N THR A 140 -6.33 -7.51 -9.08
CA THR A 140 -6.98 -8.49 -8.20
C THR A 140 -7.98 -7.77 -7.31
N ARG A 141 -9.14 -8.37 -7.11
CA ARG A 141 -10.16 -7.92 -6.18
C ARG A 141 -10.48 -9.02 -5.19
N ILE A 142 -10.46 -8.70 -3.89
CA ILE A 142 -10.79 -9.63 -2.82
C ILE A 142 -12.00 -9.08 -2.07
N VAL A 143 -13.07 -9.88 -2.02
CA VAL A 143 -14.26 -9.60 -1.23
C VAL A 143 -14.56 -10.84 -0.40
N ASP A 144 -14.42 -10.72 0.91
CA ASP A 144 -14.58 -11.84 1.83
C ASP A 144 -15.25 -11.39 3.15
N THR A 145 -15.05 -12.12 4.25
CA THR A 145 -15.67 -11.90 5.55
C THR A 145 -15.42 -10.50 6.09
N PHE A 146 -14.16 -10.06 6.05
CA PHE A 146 -13.78 -8.72 6.49
C PHE A 146 -13.55 -7.80 5.29
N LEU A 147 -13.85 -6.53 5.47
CA LEU A 147 -13.63 -5.54 4.43
C LEU A 147 -12.14 -5.21 4.34
N GLU A 148 -11.52 -5.60 3.22
CA GLU A 148 -10.12 -5.30 2.93
C GLU A 148 -9.90 -3.79 2.84
N HIS A 149 -9.30 -3.19 3.87
CA HIS A 149 -9.18 -1.74 3.96
C HIS A 149 -7.74 -1.23 4.05
N ALA A 150 -6.78 -2.10 4.30
CA ALA A 150 -5.37 -1.73 4.36
C ALA A 150 -4.84 -1.15 3.03
N ARG A 151 -3.99 -0.12 3.12
CA ARG A 151 -3.24 0.43 1.98
C ARG A 151 -1.77 0.18 2.20
N ILE A 152 -1.20 -0.64 1.32
CA ILE A 152 0.20 -1.07 1.38
C ILE A 152 0.78 -0.97 -0.01
N TRP A 153 1.94 -0.33 -0.13
CA TRP A 153 2.63 -0.13 -1.40
C TRP A 153 4.02 -0.74 -1.33
N TYR A 154 4.31 -1.58 -2.30
CA TYR A 154 5.59 -2.27 -2.45
C TYR A 154 6.25 -1.86 -3.76
N PHE A 155 7.54 -1.51 -3.68
CA PHE A 155 8.41 -1.25 -4.82
C PHE A 155 9.64 -2.14 -4.68
N GLY A 156 9.97 -2.92 -5.73
CA GLY A 156 11.00 -3.96 -5.71
C GLY A 156 12.42 -3.47 -5.50
N ASN A 157 12.72 -2.26 -5.96
CA ASN A 157 13.97 -1.54 -5.71
C ASN A 157 15.24 -2.40 -5.91
N GLY A 158 15.23 -3.21 -6.98
CA GLY A 158 16.38 -4.03 -7.36
C GLY A 158 16.75 -5.14 -6.35
N GLY A 159 15.78 -5.66 -5.59
CA GLY A 159 15.97 -6.73 -4.61
C GLY A 159 16.05 -6.25 -3.15
N ASN A 160 16.04 -4.93 -2.91
CA ASN A 160 15.91 -4.36 -1.57
C ASN A 160 14.59 -3.59 -1.47
N PRO A 161 13.46 -4.25 -1.24
CA PRO A 161 12.14 -3.68 -1.41
C PRO A 161 11.87 -2.53 -0.44
N LYS A 162 11.15 -1.54 -0.95
CA LYS A 162 10.59 -0.44 -0.16
C LYS A 162 9.11 -0.68 0.02
N LEU A 163 8.70 -0.74 1.27
CA LEU A 163 7.29 -0.87 1.67
C LEU A 163 6.82 0.38 2.38
N PHE A 164 5.56 0.68 2.12
CA PHE A 164 4.87 1.82 2.72
C PHE A 164 3.49 1.40 3.21
N LEU A 165 3.09 1.97 4.35
CA LEU A 165 1.77 1.81 4.95
C LEU A 165 1.15 3.19 5.11
N GLY A 166 -0.13 3.35 4.76
CA GLY A 166 -0.76 4.66 4.90
C GLY A 166 -2.26 4.69 4.71
N SER A 167 -2.82 5.89 4.84
CA SER A 167 -4.25 6.11 4.77
C SER A 167 -4.81 6.39 3.37
N PRO A 168 -4.04 6.91 2.37
CA PRO A 168 -4.64 7.37 1.12
C PRO A 168 -4.94 6.25 0.14
N ASP A 169 -6.10 6.33 -0.47
CA ASP A 169 -6.36 5.73 -1.78
C ASP A 169 -5.78 6.62 -2.89
N TRP A 170 -5.56 6.07 -4.07
CA TRP A 170 -5.12 6.87 -5.22
C TRP A 170 -6.32 7.52 -5.91
N MET A 171 -6.96 8.41 -5.15
CA MET A 171 -8.06 9.26 -5.58
C MET A 171 -7.64 10.72 -5.47
N ARG A 172 -8.13 11.55 -6.37
CA ARG A 172 -7.80 12.98 -6.43
C ARG A 172 -8.00 13.69 -5.08
N ARG A 173 -9.08 13.37 -4.35
CA ARG A 173 -9.35 13.95 -3.02
C ARG A 173 -8.28 13.59 -1.98
N ASN A 174 -7.79 12.33 -1.99
CA ASN A 174 -6.79 11.86 -1.05
C ASN A 174 -5.40 12.42 -1.39
N LEU A 175 -5.03 12.41 -2.66
CA LEU A 175 -3.68 12.79 -3.09
C LEU A 175 -3.43 14.31 -3.06
N TYR A 176 -4.49 15.13 -3.30
CA TYR A 176 -4.31 16.56 -3.51
C TYR A 176 -5.10 17.46 -2.54
N ARG A 177 -6.13 16.96 -1.85
CA ARG A 177 -7.01 17.81 -1.03
C ARG A 177 -6.96 17.52 0.46
N ARG A 178 -6.81 16.25 0.83
CA ARG A 178 -6.73 15.81 2.22
C ARG A 178 -5.31 15.86 2.74
N ILE A 179 -5.16 15.85 4.07
CA ILE A 179 -3.91 15.50 4.72
C ILE A 179 -3.94 14.00 4.96
N GLU A 180 -3.11 13.30 4.25
CA GLU A 180 -2.92 11.86 4.35
C GLU A 180 -1.44 11.59 4.61
N ALA A 181 -1.15 10.60 5.42
CA ALA A 181 0.22 10.23 5.76
C ALA A 181 0.52 8.79 5.36
N VAL A 182 1.72 8.59 4.84
CA VAL A 182 2.22 7.26 4.44
C VAL A 182 3.61 7.09 5.01
N THR A 183 3.79 6.06 5.81
CA THR A 183 5.06 5.75 6.48
C THR A 183 5.81 4.63 5.77
N PRO A 184 7.14 4.73 5.61
CA PRO A 184 7.94 3.59 5.20
C PRO A 184 7.99 2.57 6.34
N ILE A 185 7.97 1.29 6.00
CA ILE A 185 8.22 0.20 6.93
C ILE A 185 9.72 -0.05 6.98
N LEU A 186 10.34 0.32 8.09
CA LEU A 186 11.80 0.25 8.25
C LEU A 186 12.25 -1.03 8.95
N ASP A 187 11.41 -1.56 9.84
CA ASP A 187 11.67 -2.80 10.55
C ASP A 187 11.64 -3.99 9.58
N PRO A 188 12.67 -4.87 9.59
CA PRO A 188 12.75 -6.00 8.67
C PRO A 188 11.64 -7.04 8.86
N ASP A 189 11.26 -7.33 10.10
CA ASP A 189 10.27 -8.36 10.42
C ASP A 189 8.88 -7.90 10.04
N ALA A 190 8.51 -6.65 10.39
CA ALA A 190 7.26 -6.03 9.96
C ALA A 190 7.20 -5.90 8.42
N LYS A 191 8.35 -5.64 7.76
CA LYS A 191 8.42 -5.60 6.30
C LYS A 191 8.14 -6.97 5.71
N GLN A 192 8.75 -8.04 6.23
CA GLN A 192 8.56 -9.39 5.75
C GLN A 192 7.10 -9.84 5.95
N GLU A 193 6.51 -9.55 7.10
CA GLU A 193 5.10 -9.87 7.38
C GLU A 193 4.15 -9.25 6.35
N LEU A 194 4.36 -7.98 5.99
CA LEU A 194 3.55 -7.32 4.97
C LEU A 194 3.80 -7.88 3.55
N ILE A 195 5.03 -8.30 3.23
CA ILE A 195 5.34 -8.99 1.97
C ILE A 195 4.59 -10.33 1.90
N ASP A 196 4.61 -11.09 2.98
CA ASP A 196 3.94 -12.38 3.06
C ASP A 196 2.41 -12.22 2.96
N MET A 197 1.86 -11.20 3.64
CA MET A 197 0.44 -10.84 3.50
C MET A 197 0.07 -10.53 2.06
N LEU A 198 0.83 -9.69 1.36
CA LEU A 198 0.58 -9.37 -0.04
C LEU A 198 0.68 -10.63 -0.93
N SER A 199 1.65 -11.51 -0.66
CA SER A 199 1.85 -12.76 -1.40
C SER A 199 0.69 -13.72 -1.19
N ILE A 200 0.21 -13.89 0.04
CA ILE A 200 -0.97 -14.69 0.39
C ILE A 200 -2.20 -14.14 -0.33
N GLN A 201 -2.41 -12.83 -0.35
CA GLN A 201 -3.55 -12.20 -1.02
C GLN A 201 -3.50 -12.37 -2.54
N LEU A 202 -2.32 -12.25 -3.14
CA LEU A 202 -2.15 -12.49 -4.58
C LEU A 202 -2.34 -13.96 -4.96
N SER A 203 -2.06 -14.89 -4.05
CA SER A 203 -2.25 -16.34 -4.26
C SER A 203 -3.69 -16.81 -4.03
N ASP A 204 -4.57 -15.98 -3.47
CA ASP A 204 -5.97 -16.33 -3.23
C ASP A 204 -6.68 -16.65 -4.56
N LYS A 205 -7.22 -17.88 -4.63
CA LYS A 205 -8.06 -18.35 -5.73
C LYS A 205 -9.48 -18.68 -5.28
N ARG A 206 -9.73 -18.61 -3.97
CA ARG A 206 -11.03 -18.97 -3.40
C ARG A 206 -12.00 -17.80 -3.33
N LYS A 207 -11.49 -16.60 -3.02
CA LYS A 207 -12.28 -15.38 -2.86
C LYS A 207 -11.83 -14.23 -3.77
N ALA A 208 -10.70 -14.38 -4.43
CA ALA A 208 -10.19 -13.37 -5.33
C ALA A 208 -10.70 -13.54 -6.76
N CYS A 209 -11.04 -12.41 -7.36
CA CYS A 209 -11.27 -12.26 -8.79
C CYS A 209 -10.11 -11.44 -9.39
N PHE A 210 -9.81 -11.64 -10.66
CA PHE A 210 -9.10 -10.64 -11.45
C PHE A 210 -10.11 -9.79 -12.25
N VAL A 211 -9.69 -8.58 -12.56
CA VAL A 211 -10.47 -7.68 -13.42
C VAL A 211 -9.95 -7.83 -14.85
N ASP A 212 -10.83 -8.10 -15.80
CA ASP A 212 -10.49 -8.24 -17.23
C ASP A 212 -10.44 -6.88 -17.96
N GLU A 213 -10.16 -6.91 -19.25
CA GLU A 213 -10.09 -5.73 -20.12
C GLU A 213 -11.42 -4.99 -20.32
N ASN A 214 -12.53 -5.62 -19.96
CA ASN A 214 -13.88 -5.06 -19.98
C ASN A 214 -14.33 -4.61 -18.59
N LEU A 215 -13.43 -4.64 -17.61
CA LEU A 215 -13.68 -4.34 -16.20
C LEU A 215 -14.64 -5.32 -15.50
N HIS A 216 -14.80 -6.52 -16.03
CA HIS A 216 -15.58 -7.58 -15.36
C HIS A 216 -14.73 -8.28 -14.30
N ASN A 217 -15.41 -8.76 -13.27
CA ASN A 217 -14.79 -9.60 -12.24
C ASN A 217 -14.80 -11.06 -12.68
N CYS A 218 -13.63 -11.62 -12.93
CA CYS A 218 -13.46 -13.01 -13.33
C CYS A 218 -12.82 -13.81 -12.19
N TRP A 219 -13.43 -14.93 -11.81
CA TRP A 219 -12.88 -15.80 -10.80
C TRP A 219 -11.47 -16.30 -11.19
N LYS A 220 -10.53 -16.30 -10.25
CA LYS A 220 -9.18 -16.82 -10.49
C LYS A 220 -9.13 -18.35 -10.66
N SER A 221 -10.15 -19.05 -10.24
CA SER A 221 -10.29 -20.50 -10.40
C SER A 221 -11.67 -20.84 -10.96
N ALA A 222 -11.72 -21.87 -11.81
CA ALA A 222 -12.98 -22.47 -12.29
C ALA A 222 -13.75 -23.16 -11.15
N HIS A 223 -13.08 -23.57 -10.09
CA HIS A 223 -13.67 -24.23 -8.93
C HIS A 223 -13.25 -23.55 -7.60
N PRO A 224 -13.67 -22.31 -7.32
CA PRO A 224 -13.18 -21.54 -6.17
C PRO A 224 -13.35 -22.26 -4.83
N LEU A 225 -14.44 -23.00 -4.65
CA LEU A 225 -14.72 -23.72 -3.40
C LEU A 225 -13.74 -24.88 -3.11
N LYS A 226 -13.03 -25.37 -4.13
CA LYS A 226 -11.99 -26.42 -3.98
C LYS A 226 -10.62 -25.85 -3.70
N GLU A 227 -10.42 -24.56 -3.86
CA GLU A 227 -9.13 -23.91 -3.62
C GLU A 227 -8.81 -23.83 -2.13
N LYS A 228 -7.56 -24.11 -1.78
CA LYS A 228 -7.10 -24.12 -0.38
C LYS A 228 -6.88 -22.72 0.15
N VAL A 229 -6.29 -21.83 -0.66
CA VAL A 229 -5.90 -20.50 -0.22
C VAL A 229 -7.13 -19.58 -0.24
N ARG A 230 -7.58 -19.20 0.96
CA ARG A 230 -8.52 -18.12 1.26
C ARG A 230 -7.78 -17.10 2.09
N SER A 231 -7.36 -16.01 1.47
CA SER A 231 -6.30 -15.13 1.99
C SER A 231 -6.51 -14.65 3.42
N GLN A 232 -7.74 -14.26 3.83
CA GLN A 232 -8.00 -13.78 5.19
C GLN A 232 -7.75 -14.85 6.25
N TYR A 233 -8.18 -16.09 5.98
CA TYR A 233 -7.98 -17.20 6.89
C TYR A 233 -6.54 -17.71 6.86
N THR A 234 -5.95 -17.80 5.67
CA THR A 234 -4.55 -18.21 5.51
C THR A 234 -3.60 -17.23 6.21
N PHE A 235 -3.89 -15.92 6.14
CA PHE A 235 -3.08 -14.92 6.83
C PHE A 235 -3.28 -14.97 8.37
N TYR A 236 -4.49 -15.26 8.83
CA TYR A 236 -4.75 -15.49 10.25
C TYR A 236 -3.92 -16.66 10.80
N GLU A 237 -3.92 -17.82 10.13
CA GLU A 237 -3.11 -18.97 10.53
C GLU A 237 -1.60 -18.64 10.46
N TYR A 238 -1.14 -17.95 9.43
CA TYR A 238 0.24 -17.48 9.33
C TYR A 238 0.66 -16.61 10.54
N LEU A 239 -0.19 -15.69 10.98
CA LEU A 239 0.09 -14.86 12.16
C LEU A 239 0.09 -15.67 13.45
N LYS A 240 -0.83 -16.62 13.59
CA LYS A 240 -0.93 -17.49 14.76
C LYS A 240 0.34 -18.31 14.95
N GLU A 241 0.86 -18.93 13.88
CA GLU A 241 2.11 -19.71 13.91
C GLU A 241 3.35 -18.88 14.28
N ARG A 242 3.31 -17.55 14.15
CA ARG A 242 4.42 -16.65 14.52
C ARG A 242 4.36 -16.16 15.97
N ILE A 243 3.24 -16.34 16.65
CA ILE A 243 3.03 -15.92 18.05
C ILE A 243 3.26 -17.10 19.00
N GLU A 244 3.04 -18.33 18.54
CA GLU A 244 3.38 -19.57 19.25
C GLU A 244 4.89 -19.88 19.15
#